data_4044e32e3c861d89bcdadd3da992b090
#
_entry.id   4044e32e3c861d89bcdadd3da992b090
#
_cell.length_a   1.000
_cell.length_b   1.000
_cell.length_c   1.000
_cell.angle_alpha   90.00
_cell.angle_beta   90.00
_cell.angle_gamma   90.00
#
_symmetry.space_group_name_H-M   'P 1'
#
loop_
_entity.id
_entity.type
_entity.pdbx_description
1 polymer ?
#
loop_
_entity_poly.entity_id
_entity_poly.type
_entity_poly.pdbx_seq_one_letter_code
_entity_poly.pdbx_strand_id
1 'polypeptide(L)'
;MNKIQVWEEKVIIPTYEAGKPDKNPMFLEKRVYQGSSGRIYPHTVIEKISDEKVDKEYTALFLENDYLKVMMLPELGGRIQRAYDKTNGYDFIYYNHVIKPALVGLAGPWISGGIEFNWPQHHRPSTFDPVEYTYAENEDGSATVWMGEIENMFRTEGVLGVTLYPGKAYIELSAKLYNRTKMPQTFLWWANPAVAVNDDTISVFPEDVTAVYDHGKRDVISFPYAEGTYYKHKYDHVNIAQYKNIPVPTSYMAYRSDYNFIGEYDYGKQAGLLHVADHHIAPGKKQWTWGCGEFGKAWDLALTDEDGPYIELMTGCFTDNQPDFTWIQPQETKNFKQYFMPYKNIGYVKNATIDAAVNVEYDETK
;
A
#
# COMPACT_ATOMS: atom_id res chain seq x y z
N MET A 1 9.07 29.21 7.30
CA MET A 1 9.02 27.81 6.95
C MET A 1 9.88 27.61 5.73
N ASN A 2 10.69 26.56 5.74
CA ASN A 2 11.53 26.26 4.58
C ASN A 2 10.66 25.79 3.42
N LYS A 3 11.08 26.14 2.21
CA LYS A 3 10.43 25.70 0.97
C LYS A 3 10.60 24.19 0.82
N ILE A 4 9.62 23.50 0.26
CA ILE A 4 9.75 22.09 -0.08
C ILE A 4 10.82 21.92 -1.16
N GLN A 5 11.71 20.97 -0.96
CA GLN A 5 12.67 20.57 -1.98
C GLN A 5 12.06 19.44 -2.83
N VAL A 6 12.17 19.60 -4.14
CA VAL A 6 11.82 18.55 -5.12
C VAL A 6 12.96 18.43 -6.11
N TRP A 7 13.42 17.19 -6.35
CA TRP A 7 14.51 16.93 -7.29
C TRP A 7 14.47 15.51 -7.83
N GLU A 8 15.19 15.29 -8.90
CA GLU A 8 15.50 14.01 -9.50
C GLU A 8 16.95 13.64 -9.24
N GLU A 9 17.21 12.37 -8.95
CA GLU A 9 18.55 11.86 -8.68
C GLU A 9 18.67 10.40 -9.16
N LYS A 10 19.85 10.02 -9.63
CA LYS A 10 20.16 8.62 -9.90
C LYS A 10 20.57 7.92 -8.60
N VAL A 11 19.90 6.81 -8.30
CA VAL A 11 20.18 5.96 -7.14
C VAL A 11 20.54 4.55 -7.58
N ILE A 12 21.48 3.95 -6.86
CA ILE A 12 21.83 2.53 -7.10
C ILE A 12 21.12 1.71 -6.04
N ILE A 13 20.32 0.73 -6.50
CA ILE A 13 19.61 -0.21 -5.63
C ILE A 13 19.98 -1.63 -6.05
N PRO A 14 20.43 -2.49 -5.13
CA PRO A 14 20.65 -3.91 -5.40
C PRO A 14 19.36 -4.54 -5.94
N THR A 15 19.43 -5.25 -7.05
CA THR A 15 18.26 -5.70 -7.80
C THR A 15 18.41 -7.12 -8.28
N TYR A 16 17.41 -7.96 -8.06
CA TYR A 16 17.21 -9.23 -8.75
C TYR A 16 16.40 -8.96 -10.03
N GLU A 17 17.04 -9.02 -11.17
CA GLU A 17 16.42 -8.56 -12.41
C GLU A 17 15.30 -9.49 -12.87
N ALA A 18 14.22 -8.89 -13.36
CA ALA A 18 13.17 -9.60 -14.06
C ALA A 18 13.68 -10.06 -15.45
N GLY A 19 13.26 -11.23 -15.86
CA GLY A 19 13.56 -11.78 -17.17
C GLY A 19 12.89 -10.99 -18.30
N LYS A 20 13.16 -11.38 -19.53
CA LYS A 20 12.51 -10.78 -20.69
C LYS A 20 11.04 -11.17 -20.74
N PRO A 21 10.15 -10.25 -21.14
CA PRO A 21 8.76 -10.57 -21.36
C PRO A 21 8.57 -11.59 -22.49
N ASP A 22 7.51 -12.36 -22.39
CA ASP A 22 7.16 -13.30 -23.45
C ASP A 22 6.89 -12.57 -24.76
N LYS A 23 7.30 -13.21 -25.87
CA LYS A 23 7.13 -12.64 -27.21
C LYS A 23 5.68 -12.54 -27.66
N ASN A 24 4.84 -13.41 -27.15
CA ASN A 24 3.43 -13.47 -27.47
C ASN A 24 2.60 -13.25 -26.21
N PRO A 25 1.43 -12.60 -26.33
CA PRO A 25 0.52 -12.45 -25.22
C PRO A 25 0.13 -13.80 -24.64
N MET A 26 0.18 -13.92 -23.30
CA MET A 26 -0.28 -15.11 -22.60
C MET A 26 -1.80 -15.07 -22.46
N PHE A 27 -2.47 -16.07 -23.02
CA PHE A 27 -3.91 -16.27 -22.88
C PHE A 27 -4.23 -17.35 -21.83
N LEU A 28 -3.40 -17.47 -20.78
CA LEU A 28 -3.58 -18.48 -19.74
C LEU A 28 -4.69 -18.06 -18.78
N GLU A 29 -5.80 -18.76 -18.86
CA GLU A 29 -6.92 -18.60 -17.92
C GLU A 29 -6.60 -19.12 -16.51
N LYS A 30 -5.49 -19.87 -16.36
CA LYS A 30 -5.08 -20.44 -15.07
C LYS A 30 -4.39 -19.46 -14.13
N ARG A 31 -3.99 -18.29 -14.59
CA ARG A 31 -3.48 -17.22 -13.75
C ARG A 31 -4.63 -16.42 -13.14
N VAL A 32 -5.36 -17.06 -12.25
CA VAL A 32 -6.39 -16.40 -11.45
C VAL A 32 -5.79 -16.08 -10.10
N TYR A 33 -5.71 -14.81 -9.79
CA TYR A 33 -5.25 -14.31 -8.51
C TYR A 33 -6.36 -13.48 -7.86
N GLN A 34 -6.71 -13.82 -6.62
CA GLN A 34 -7.72 -13.11 -5.82
C GLN A 34 -9.02 -12.78 -6.60
N GLY A 35 -9.51 -13.73 -7.36
CA GLY A 35 -10.75 -13.55 -8.13
C GLY A 35 -10.59 -12.70 -9.40
N SER A 36 -9.39 -12.25 -9.75
CA SER A 36 -9.14 -11.60 -11.03
C SER A 36 -9.33 -12.58 -12.19
N SER A 37 -9.61 -12.07 -13.39
CA SER A 37 -9.79 -12.92 -14.59
C SER A 37 -8.53 -13.66 -15.03
N GLY A 38 -7.35 -13.27 -14.54
CA GLY A 38 -6.05 -13.75 -15.03
C GLY A 38 -5.72 -13.31 -16.46
N ARG A 39 -6.59 -12.53 -17.08
CA ARG A 39 -6.42 -11.99 -18.43
C ARG A 39 -5.87 -10.59 -18.32
N ILE A 40 -4.68 -10.40 -18.84
CA ILE A 40 -3.97 -9.11 -18.76
C ILE A 40 -3.59 -8.57 -20.14
N TYR A 41 -4.11 -9.19 -21.23
CA TYR A 41 -3.84 -8.66 -22.57
C TYR A 41 -4.28 -7.19 -22.68
N PRO A 42 -3.46 -6.29 -23.19
CA PRO A 42 -2.24 -6.52 -23.96
C PRO A 42 -0.92 -6.46 -23.17
N HIS A 43 -0.93 -6.53 -21.85
CA HIS A 43 0.32 -6.60 -21.09
C HIS A 43 1.04 -7.92 -21.37
N THR A 44 2.36 -7.86 -21.47
CA THR A 44 3.22 -9.04 -21.56
C THR A 44 3.38 -9.69 -20.19
N VAL A 45 3.77 -10.95 -20.17
CA VAL A 45 4.01 -11.72 -18.93
C VAL A 45 5.49 -12.04 -18.82
N ILE A 46 6.04 -11.85 -17.63
CA ILE A 46 7.40 -12.23 -17.25
C ILE A 46 7.30 -13.38 -16.25
N GLU A 47 7.96 -14.51 -16.56
CA GLU A 47 7.89 -15.73 -15.75
C GLU A 47 9.22 -16.10 -15.07
N LYS A 48 10.24 -15.25 -15.21
CA LYS A 48 11.57 -15.51 -14.66
C LYS A 48 12.07 -14.30 -13.90
N ILE A 49 12.64 -14.55 -12.72
CA ILE A 49 13.41 -13.59 -11.93
C ILE A 49 14.82 -14.17 -11.79
N SER A 50 15.84 -13.33 -11.83
CA SER A 50 17.23 -13.75 -11.60
C SER A 50 17.44 -14.16 -10.14
N ASP A 51 18.25 -15.17 -9.92
CA ASP A 51 18.73 -15.56 -8.60
C ASP A 51 19.99 -14.77 -8.18
N GLU A 52 20.56 -13.99 -9.11
CA GLU A 52 21.73 -13.18 -8.88
C GLU A 52 21.34 -11.69 -8.76
N LYS A 53 21.87 -11.05 -7.74
CA LYS A 53 21.68 -9.64 -7.43
C LYS A 53 22.76 -8.80 -8.11
N VAL A 54 22.36 -7.71 -8.74
CA VAL A 54 23.26 -6.72 -9.36
C VAL A 54 22.93 -5.33 -8.87
N ASP A 55 23.92 -4.45 -8.83
CA ASP A 55 23.71 -3.04 -8.57
C ASP A 55 23.11 -2.39 -9.83
N LYS A 56 21.89 -1.86 -9.69
CA LYS A 56 21.15 -1.24 -10.79
C LYS A 56 20.82 0.21 -10.49
N GLU A 57 21.05 1.05 -11.48
CA GLU A 57 20.70 2.46 -11.43
C GLU A 57 19.22 2.66 -11.74
N TYR A 58 18.55 3.47 -10.91
CA TYR A 58 17.17 3.93 -11.09
C TYR A 58 17.10 5.44 -11.03
N THR A 59 16.13 6.00 -11.74
CA THR A 59 15.72 7.38 -11.55
C THR A 59 14.85 7.46 -10.30
N ALA A 60 15.27 8.22 -9.30
CA ALA A 60 14.47 8.48 -8.11
C ALA A 60 14.02 9.94 -8.08
N LEU A 61 12.76 10.15 -7.71
CA LEU A 61 12.18 11.46 -7.47
C LEU A 61 12.05 11.67 -5.96
N PHE A 62 12.49 12.80 -5.49
CA PHE A 62 12.48 13.13 -4.08
C PHE A 62 11.61 14.34 -3.77
N LEU A 63 10.92 14.24 -2.64
CA LEU A 63 10.29 15.37 -1.95
C LEU A 63 10.82 15.44 -0.52
N GLU A 64 11.21 16.64 -0.08
CA GLU A 64 11.71 16.82 1.28
C GLU A 64 11.23 18.14 1.89
N ASN A 65 10.80 18.07 3.16
CA ASN A 65 10.53 19.22 4.01
C ASN A 65 11.28 19.12 5.35
N ASP A 66 10.93 19.95 6.33
CA ASP A 66 11.58 19.93 7.63
C ASP A 66 11.38 18.60 8.39
N TYR A 67 10.33 17.84 8.09
CA TYR A 67 9.92 16.64 8.82
C TYR A 67 10.11 15.35 8.03
N LEU A 68 9.80 15.36 6.75
CA LEU A 68 9.72 14.16 5.92
C LEU A 68 10.69 14.21 4.75
N LYS A 69 11.20 13.01 4.37
CA LYS A 69 11.87 12.77 3.10
C LYS A 69 11.20 11.57 2.41
N VAL A 70 10.78 11.77 1.17
CA VAL A 70 10.03 10.78 0.37
C VAL A 70 10.79 10.49 -0.91
N MET A 71 10.93 9.21 -1.26
CA MET A 71 11.56 8.74 -2.50
C MET A 71 10.55 7.94 -3.31
N MET A 72 10.41 8.26 -4.58
CA MET A 72 9.52 7.59 -5.54
C MET A 72 10.33 7.02 -6.70
N LEU A 73 9.90 5.87 -7.23
CA LEU A 73 10.53 5.20 -8.37
C LEU A 73 9.57 5.11 -9.55
N PRO A 74 9.64 6.05 -10.51
CA PRO A 74 8.76 6.02 -11.68
C PRO A 74 8.97 4.81 -12.57
N GLU A 75 10.17 4.24 -12.61
CA GLU A 75 10.48 3.03 -13.39
C GLU A 75 9.82 1.76 -12.86
N LEU A 76 9.32 1.79 -11.61
CA LEU A 76 8.70 0.66 -10.92
C LEU A 76 7.25 1.00 -10.52
N GLY A 77 6.42 1.32 -11.50
CA GLY A 77 4.99 1.59 -11.31
C GLY A 77 4.69 2.93 -10.64
N GLY A 78 5.66 3.83 -10.47
CA GLY A 78 5.45 5.12 -9.81
C GLY A 78 5.15 4.98 -8.32
N ARG A 79 5.69 3.97 -7.66
CA ARG A 79 5.51 3.73 -6.23
C ARG A 79 6.28 4.71 -5.36
N ILE A 80 5.79 4.98 -4.17
CA ILE A 80 6.62 5.53 -3.11
C ILE A 80 7.48 4.38 -2.57
N GLN A 81 8.80 4.46 -2.74
CA GLN A 81 9.72 3.42 -2.31
C GLN A 81 10.13 3.60 -0.84
N ARG A 82 10.23 4.85 -0.38
CA ARG A 82 10.62 5.18 0.98
C ARG A 82 9.88 6.42 1.46
N ALA A 83 9.46 6.41 2.72
CA ALA A 83 9.00 7.60 3.41
C ALA A 83 9.57 7.61 4.84
N TYR A 84 10.35 8.64 5.12
CA TYR A 84 11.19 8.74 6.30
C TYR A 84 10.81 9.95 7.15
N ASP A 85 10.56 9.72 8.44
CA ASP A 85 10.37 10.76 9.45
C ASP A 85 11.74 11.19 10.00
N LYS A 86 12.17 12.39 9.63
CA LYS A 86 13.45 12.99 10.05
C LYS A 86 13.47 13.33 11.54
N THR A 87 12.32 13.40 12.19
CA THR A 87 12.20 13.85 13.59
C THR A 87 12.55 12.77 14.60
N ASN A 88 12.50 11.50 14.20
CA ASN A 88 12.88 10.36 15.05
C ASN A 88 13.72 9.30 14.33
N GLY A 89 14.07 9.54 13.06
CA GLY A 89 14.89 8.60 12.29
C GLY A 89 14.15 7.32 11.90
N TYR A 90 12.83 7.40 11.65
CA TYR A 90 11.97 6.25 11.42
C TYR A 90 11.45 6.20 9.99
N ASP A 91 11.65 5.06 9.31
CA ASP A 91 10.97 4.75 8.06
C ASP A 91 9.54 4.28 8.38
N PHE A 92 8.57 5.21 8.31
CA PHE A 92 7.17 4.92 8.61
C PHE A 92 6.43 4.19 7.48
N ILE A 93 7.09 4.04 6.35
CA ILE A 93 6.73 3.14 5.25
C ILE A 93 7.88 2.14 5.10
N TYR A 94 7.56 0.86 5.04
CA TYR A 94 8.54 -0.21 4.92
C TYR A 94 9.48 0.04 3.75
N TYR A 95 10.74 0.31 4.05
CA TYR A 95 11.79 0.52 3.07
C TYR A 95 12.50 -0.80 2.80
N ASN A 96 12.21 -1.41 1.67
CA ASN A 96 12.96 -2.56 1.19
C ASN A 96 14.23 -2.06 0.48
N HIS A 97 15.39 -2.42 1.02
CA HIS A 97 16.70 -1.99 0.52
C HIS A 97 17.13 -2.73 -0.76
N VAL A 98 16.35 -3.70 -1.20
CA VAL A 98 16.58 -4.47 -2.41
C VAL A 98 15.33 -4.49 -3.29
N ILE A 99 15.49 -4.42 -4.59
CA ILE A 99 14.42 -4.73 -5.54
C ILE A 99 14.47 -6.24 -5.79
N LYS A 100 13.59 -6.98 -5.10
CA LYS A 100 13.51 -8.44 -5.16
C LYS A 100 12.10 -8.86 -5.61
N PRO A 101 11.87 -8.93 -6.93
CA PRO A 101 10.55 -9.26 -7.44
C PRO A 101 10.17 -10.71 -7.15
N ALA A 102 8.90 -10.92 -6.83
CA ALA A 102 8.29 -12.25 -6.81
C ALA A 102 7.19 -12.32 -7.88
N LEU A 103 6.89 -13.52 -8.37
CA LEU A 103 5.87 -13.74 -9.42
C LEU A 103 4.45 -13.77 -8.82
N VAL A 104 4.10 -12.70 -8.12
CA VAL A 104 2.80 -12.49 -7.45
C VAL A 104 1.87 -11.64 -8.29
N GLY A 105 2.40 -10.70 -9.07
CA GLY A 105 1.62 -9.81 -9.93
C GLY A 105 0.96 -10.54 -11.10
N LEU A 106 -0.08 -9.93 -11.68
CA LEU A 106 -0.78 -10.49 -12.84
C LEU A 106 0.11 -10.65 -14.06
N ALA A 107 1.00 -9.67 -14.29
CA ALA A 107 2.01 -9.72 -15.36
C ALA A 107 3.30 -10.46 -14.97
N GLY A 108 3.39 -10.98 -13.75
CA GLY A 108 4.52 -11.69 -13.18
C GLY A 108 5.19 -10.92 -12.05
N PRO A 109 6.18 -10.07 -12.31
CA PRO A 109 6.94 -9.40 -11.26
C PRO A 109 6.09 -8.46 -10.41
N TRP A 110 6.29 -8.53 -9.10
CA TRP A 110 5.75 -7.63 -8.09
C TRP A 110 6.79 -7.49 -6.97
N ILE A 111 6.96 -6.32 -6.42
CA ILE A 111 7.88 -6.04 -5.33
C ILE A 111 7.15 -5.59 -4.07
N SER A 112 7.64 -6.03 -2.92
CA SER A 112 7.12 -5.67 -1.61
C SER A 112 7.64 -4.30 -1.13
N GLY A 113 7.01 -3.78 -0.10
CA GLY A 113 7.42 -2.54 0.55
C GLY A 113 6.91 -1.28 -0.14
N GLY A 114 7.22 -0.12 0.42
CA GLY A 114 6.78 1.16 -0.11
C GLY A 114 5.26 1.36 -0.06
N ILE A 115 4.74 2.19 -0.95
CA ILE A 115 3.31 2.35 -1.20
C ILE A 115 3.04 2.04 -2.66
N GLU A 116 2.27 0.98 -2.91
CA GLU A 116 1.77 0.61 -4.22
C GLU A 116 0.39 1.25 -4.45
N PHE A 117 0.13 1.70 -5.69
CA PHE A 117 -1.15 2.27 -6.08
C PHE A 117 -1.84 1.37 -7.08
N ASN A 118 -3.01 0.84 -6.72
CA ASN A 118 -3.72 -0.18 -7.49
C ASN A 118 -5.00 0.34 -8.11
N TRP A 119 -5.05 0.31 -9.43
CA TRP A 119 -6.17 0.60 -10.30
C TRP A 119 -5.85 0.05 -11.71
N PRO A 120 -6.75 -0.35 -12.56
CA PRO A 120 -8.17 -0.57 -12.36
C PRO A 120 -8.47 -1.84 -11.57
N GLN A 121 -7.45 -2.60 -11.19
CA GLN A 121 -7.53 -3.82 -10.37
C GLN A 121 -6.27 -4.00 -9.49
N HIS A 122 -6.34 -4.88 -8.54
CA HIS A 122 -5.28 -5.20 -7.58
C HIS A 122 -4.68 -6.60 -7.89
N HIS A 123 -3.36 -6.74 -8.06
CA HIS A 123 -2.39 -5.66 -8.26
C HIS A 123 -2.54 -5.08 -9.66
N ARG A 124 -2.16 -3.80 -9.82
CA ARG A 124 -2.17 -3.16 -11.13
C ARG A 124 -1.28 -3.95 -12.11
N PRO A 125 -1.74 -4.27 -13.35
CA PRO A 125 -0.92 -5.04 -14.30
C PRO A 125 0.43 -4.39 -14.61
N SER A 126 0.51 -3.06 -14.60
CA SER A 126 1.70 -2.24 -14.80
C SER A 126 2.46 -1.88 -13.50
N THR A 127 2.22 -2.59 -12.39
CA THR A 127 2.87 -2.27 -11.10
C THR A 127 4.40 -2.33 -11.13
N PHE A 128 4.95 -3.02 -12.12
CA PHE A 128 6.40 -3.18 -12.33
C PHE A 128 6.88 -2.50 -13.63
N ASP A 129 6.02 -1.77 -14.32
CA ASP A 129 6.34 -1.05 -15.56
C ASP A 129 6.61 0.44 -15.27
N PRO A 130 7.40 1.12 -16.09
CA PRO A 130 7.62 2.55 -15.95
C PRO A 130 6.36 3.36 -16.21
N VAL A 131 6.23 4.49 -15.51
CA VAL A 131 5.16 5.47 -15.69
C VAL A 131 5.75 6.83 -16.10
N GLU A 132 4.94 7.65 -16.77
CA GLU A 132 5.29 9.05 -17.06
C GLU A 132 5.26 9.86 -15.76
N TYR A 133 6.16 10.86 -15.65
CA TYR A 133 6.21 11.72 -14.48
C TYR A 133 6.59 13.17 -14.82
N THR A 134 6.22 14.04 -13.91
CA THR A 134 6.68 15.43 -13.85
C THR A 134 6.63 15.93 -12.41
N TYR A 135 7.29 17.04 -12.12
CA TYR A 135 7.20 17.64 -10.78
C TYR A 135 7.20 19.18 -10.87
N ALA A 136 6.62 19.79 -9.86
CA ALA A 136 6.52 21.25 -9.77
C ALA A 136 6.54 21.72 -8.32
N GLU A 137 7.08 22.90 -8.13
CA GLU A 137 6.85 23.74 -6.96
C GLU A 137 5.57 24.54 -7.16
N ASN A 138 4.71 24.57 -6.16
CA ASN A 138 3.42 25.25 -6.21
C ASN A 138 3.49 26.65 -5.58
N GLU A 139 2.54 27.51 -5.93
CA GLU A 139 2.48 28.91 -5.44
C GLU A 139 2.34 29.01 -3.91
N ASP A 140 1.72 28.01 -3.27
CA ASP A 140 1.56 27.93 -1.82
C ASP A 140 2.81 27.44 -1.07
N GLY A 141 3.90 27.20 -1.80
CA GLY A 141 5.16 26.71 -1.28
C GLY A 141 5.23 25.19 -1.11
N SER A 142 4.17 24.47 -1.41
CA SER A 142 4.22 23.01 -1.52
C SER A 142 4.95 22.56 -2.79
N ALA A 143 5.28 21.28 -2.87
CA ALA A 143 5.78 20.68 -4.11
C ALA A 143 5.08 19.36 -4.36
N THR A 144 4.82 19.07 -5.64
CA THR A 144 4.12 17.87 -6.08
C THR A 144 4.93 17.14 -7.14
N VAL A 145 5.03 15.82 -6.97
CA VAL A 145 5.44 14.89 -8.03
C VAL A 145 4.18 14.25 -8.59
N TRP A 146 3.98 14.39 -9.91
CA TRP A 146 2.90 13.77 -10.64
C TRP A 146 3.42 12.55 -11.39
N MET A 147 2.71 11.43 -11.27
CA MET A 147 3.01 10.19 -11.96
C MET A 147 1.73 9.62 -12.55
N GLY A 148 1.78 9.09 -13.75
CA GLY A 148 0.57 8.60 -14.39
C GLY A 148 0.80 7.74 -15.61
N GLU A 149 -0.27 7.08 -16.03
CA GLU A 149 -0.30 6.27 -17.21
C GLU A 149 -1.71 6.19 -17.82
N ILE A 150 -1.76 5.76 -19.06
CA ILE A 150 -2.98 5.23 -19.67
C ILE A 150 -2.89 3.72 -19.62
N GLU A 151 -3.71 3.11 -18.77
CA GLU A 151 -3.74 1.68 -18.57
C GLU A 151 -4.21 0.96 -19.84
N ASN A 152 -3.48 -0.07 -20.27
CA ASN A 152 -3.62 -0.66 -21.60
C ASN A 152 -4.85 -1.57 -21.75
N MET A 153 -5.36 -2.19 -20.68
CA MET A 153 -6.48 -3.13 -20.74
C MET A 153 -7.80 -2.41 -20.99
N PHE A 154 -8.11 -1.42 -20.16
CA PHE A 154 -9.37 -0.68 -20.17
C PHE A 154 -9.23 0.73 -20.77
N ARG A 155 -7.98 1.17 -21.01
CA ARG A 155 -7.65 2.49 -21.55
C ARG A 155 -8.14 3.65 -20.68
N THR A 156 -8.28 3.39 -19.40
CA THR A 156 -8.51 4.44 -18.41
C THR A 156 -7.19 5.14 -18.08
N GLU A 157 -7.26 6.40 -17.73
CA GLU A 157 -6.11 7.20 -17.35
C GLU A 157 -6.09 7.37 -15.85
N GLY A 158 -4.93 7.14 -15.22
CA GLY A 158 -4.70 7.44 -13.81
C GLY A 158 -3.53 8.38 -13.66
N VAL A 159 -3.74 9.44 -12.89
CA VAL A 159 -2.69 10.38 -12.50
C VAL A 159 -2.68 10.51 -10.99
N LEU A 160 -1.50 10.35 -10.42
CA LEU A 160 -1.25 10.41 -8.98
C LEU A 160 -0.35 11.59 -8.69
N GLY A 161 -0.76 12.46 -7.76
CA GLY A 161 0.05 13.55 -7.25
C GLY A 161 0.49 13.25 -5.82
N VAL A 162 1.79 13.18 -5.60
CA VAL A 162 2.39 13.06 -4.25
C VAL A 162 2.87 14.45 -3.84
N THR A 163 2.32 15.00 -2.78
CA THR A 163 2.57 16.40 -2.36
C THR A 163 3.07 16.46 -0.92
N LEU A 164 4.10 17.29 -0.69
CA LEU A 164 4.49 17.74 0.64
C LEU A 164 4.20 19.24 0.80
N TYR A 165 3.79 19.61 2.02
CA TYR A 165 3.48 21.00 2.40
C TYR A 165 4.48 21.55 3.42
N PRO A 166 4.78 22.87 3.37
CA PRO A 166 5.56 23.51 4.42
C PRO A 166 4.90 23.38 5.80
N GLY A 167 5.68 22.94 6.79
CA GLY A 167 5.21 22.84 8.16
C GLY A 167 4.21 21.70 8.44
N LYS A 168 4.05 20.74 7.51
CA LYS A 168 3.18 19.57 7.69
C LYS A 168 4.00 18.27 7.67
N ALA A 169 3.62 17.35 8.54
CA ALA A 169 4.27 16.04 8.67
C ALA A 169 3.38 14.92 8.09
N TYR A 170 2.84 15.12 6.91
CA TYR A 170 2.10 14.11 6.15
C TYR A 170 2.42 14.19 4.65
N ILE A 171 2.23 13.08 3.98
CA ILE A 171 2.22 12.98 2.52
C ILE A 171 0.75 13.06 2.10
N GLU A 172 0.41 14.00 1.22
CA GLU A 172 -0.88 14.00 0.53
C GLU A 172 -0.74 13.24 -0.80
N LEU A 173 -1.61 12.28 -1.02
CA LEU A 173 -1.83 11.64 -2.30
C LEU A 173 -3.10 12.18 -2.92
N SER A 174 -3.01 12.76 -4.11
CA SER A 174 -4.14 13.11 -4.97
C SER A 174 -4.27 12.08 -6.08
N ALA A 175 -5.41 11.42 -6.19
CA ALA A 175 -5.71 10.48 -7.26
C ALA A 175 -6.74 11.06 -8.21
N LYS A 176 -6.46 10.97 -9.52
CA LYS A 176 -7.38 11.32 -10.59
C LYS A 176 -7.49 10.13 -11.54
N LEU A 177 -8.66 9.50 -11.57
CA LEU A 177 -8.98 8.40 -12.48
C LEU A 177 -9.99 8.86 -13.50
N TYR A 178 -9.66 8.71 -14.78
CA TYR A 178 -10.47 9.21 -15.89
C TYR A 178 -10.77 8.10 -16.89
N ASN A 179 -12.06 7.89 -17.16
CA ASN A 179 -12.48 7.02 -18.25
C ASN A 179 -12.55 7.81 -19.56
N ARG A 180 -11.50 7.77 -20.33
CA ARG A 180 -11.39 8.45 -21.63
C ARG A 180 -12.13 7.73 -22.77
N THR A 181 -12.77 6.59 -22.48
CA THR A 181 -13.48 5.79 -23.50
C THR A 181 -14.95 6.18 -23.61
N LYS A 182 -15.63 5.64 -24.63
CA LYS A 182 -17.06 5.84 -24.87
C LYS A 182 -17.92 4.78 -24.19
N MET A 183 -17.32 3.85 -23.45
CA MET A 183 -18.00 2.77 -22.75
C MET A 183 -17.76 2.88 -21.25
N PRO A 184 -18.70 2.48 -20.39
CA PRO A 184 -18.41 2.29 -18.97
C PRO A 184 -17.25 1.31 -18.80
N GLN A 185 -16.36 1.60 -17.86
CA GLN A 185 -15.24 0.72 -17.50
C GLN A 185 -15.37 0.33 -16.03
N THR A 186 -14.94 -0.88 -15.70
CA THR A 186 -14.78 -1.27 -14.30
C THR A 186 -13.55 -0.63 -13.72
N PHE A 187 -13.57 -0.28 -12.43
CA PHE A 187 -12.38 0.11 -11.71
C PHE A 187 -12.45 -0.30 -10.24
N LEU A 188 -11.29 -0.42 -9.69
CA LEU A 188 -11.01 -0.61 -8.29
C LEU A 188 -9.93 0.42 -7.91
N TRP A 189 -9.90 0.84 -6.66
CA TRP A 189 -8.80 1.63 -6.13
C TRP A 189 -8.40 1.13 -4.75
N TRP A 190 -7.10 0.93 -4.57
CA TRP A 190 -6.46 0.72 -3.28
C TRP A 190 -5.11 1.43 -3.25
N ALA A 191 -4.88 2.29 -2.25
CA ALA A 191 -3.53 2.68 -1.86
C ALA A 191 -3.03 1.66 -0.83
N ASN A 192 -1.86 1.09 -1.10
CA ASN A 192 -1.33 -0.08 -0.40
C ASN A 192 0.02 0.23 0.26
N PRO A 193 0.05 0.97 1.39
CA PRO A 193 1.26 1.16 2.16
C PRO A 193 1.66 -0.11 2.90
N ALA A 194 2.94 -0.43 2.85
CA ALA A 194 3.56 -1.45 3.68
C ALA A 194 4.23 -0.82 4.90
N VAL A 195 4.19 -1.49 6.04
CA VAL A 195 4.89 -1.11 7.28
C VAL A 195 5.66 -2.29 7.83
N ALA A 196 6.88 -2.05 8.33
CA ALA A 196 7.68 -3.07 8.98
C ALA A 196 7.02 -3.55 10.27
N VAL A 197 7.11 -4.84 10.56
CA VAL A 197 6.50 -5.42 11.76
C VAL A 197 7.44 -6.33 12.54
N ASN A 198 7.16 -6.45 13.81
CA ASN A 198 7.81 -7.35 14.76
C ASN A 198 6.84 -7.75 15.87
N ASP A 199 7.30 -8.44 16.91
CA ASP A 199 6.46 -8.91 18.02
C ASP A 199 5.82 -7.79 18.85
N ASP A 200 6.35 -6.56 18.78
CA ASP A 200 5.85 -5.37 19.46
C ASP A 200 4.87 -4.54 18.60
N THR A 201 4.59 -5.00 17.39
CA THR A 201 3.75 -4.27 16.44
C THR A 201 2.27 -4.63 16.59
N ILE A 202 1.42 -3.61 16.56
CA ILE A 202 -0.05 -3.73 16.57
C ILE A 202 -0.65 -2.93 15.41
N SER A 203 -1.61 -3.54 14.72
CA SER A 203 -2.44 -2.82 13.73
C SER A 203 -3.46 -1.96 14.45
N VAL A 204 -3.64 -0.74 13.97
CA VAL A 204 -4.55 0.25 14.56
C VAL A 204 -5.78 0.39 13.65
N PHE A 205 -6.85 -0.29 14.03
CA PHE A 205 -8.16 -0.12 13.42
C PHE A 205 -9.02 0.81 14.29
N PRO A 206 -9.98 1.54 13.69
CA PRO A 206 -10.97 2.28 14.46
C PRO A 206 -11.76 1.40 15.42
N GLU A 207 -12.22 1.98 16.55
CA GLU A 207 -12.91 1.25 17.60
C GLU A 207 -14.29 0.70 17.20
N ASP A 208 -14.89 1.21 16.14
CA ASP A 208 -16.14 0.69 15.57
C ASP A 208 -15.94 -0.57 14.70
N VAL A 209 -14.69 -0.99 14.47
CA VAL A 209 -14.39 -2.23 13.77
C VAL A 209 -14.46 -3.40 14.75
N THR A 210 -15.60 -4.07 14.80
CA THR A 210 -15.88 -5.20 15.70
C THR A 210 -15.82 -6.57 15.02
N ALA A 211 -15.71 -6.59 13.69
CA ALA A 211 -15.57 -7.79 12.90
C ALA A 211 -14.73 -7.52 11.64
N VAL A 212 -14.01 -8.54 11.21
CA VAL A 212 -13.21 -8.54 9.99
C VAL A 212 -13.51 -9.78 9.17
N TYR A 213 -13.26 -9.70 7.87
CA TYR A 213 -13.40 -10.82 6.97
C TYR A 213 -12.19 -10.95 6.04
N ASP A 214 -11.95 -12.16 5.56
CA ASP A 214 -10.89 -12.47 4.62
C ASP A 214 -11.35 -12.27 3.18
N HIS A 215 -10.54 -11.63 2.35
CA HIS A 215 -10.88 -11.34 0.95
C HIS A 215 -10.95 -12.59 0.06
N GLY A 216 -10.24 -13.67 0.41
CA GLY A 216 -10.17 -14.88 -0.41
C GLY A 216 -11.26 -15.90 -0.10
N LYS A 217 -11.48 -16.17 1.18
CA LYS A 217 -12.45 -17.19 1.65
C LYS A 217 -13.76 -16.60 2.13
N ARG A 218 -13.79 -15.32 2.40
CA ARG A 218 -14.93 -14.62 3.02
C ARG A 218 -15.27 -15.14 4.42
N ASP A 219 -14.28 -15.73 5.10
CA ASP A 219 -14.40 -16.06 6.51
C ASP A 219 -14.60 -14.76 7.30
N VAL A 220 -15.41 -14.81 8.35
CA VAL A 220 -15.69 -13.67 9.22
C VAL A 220 -15.33 -14.03 10.65
N ILE A 221 -14.69 -13.10 11.38
CA ILE A 221 -14.37 -13.29 12.78
C ILE A 221 -14.49 -11.98 13.56
N SER A 222 -14.69 -12.07 14.87
CA SER A 222 -14.67 -10.92 15.76
C SER A 222 -13.27 -10.28 15.81
N PHE A 223 -13.23 -8.98 16.04
CA PHE A 223 -12.02 -8.18 16.07
C PHE A 223 -12.07 -7.14 17.21
N PRO A 224 -10.98 -6.83 17.91
CA PRO A 224 -9.64 -7.40 17.75
C PRO A 224 -9.43 -8.78 18.38
N TYR A 225 -10.30 -9.19 19.29
CA TYR A 225 -10.21 -10.50 19.93
C TYR A 225 -10.98 -11.53 19.12
N ALA A 226 -10.20 -12.41 18.48
CA ALA A 226 -10.73 -13.47 17.63
C ALA A 226 -11.09 -14.72 18.44
N GLU A 227 -12.26 -15.27 18.16
CA GLU A 227 -12.72 -16.55 18.72
C GLU A 227 -13.35 -17.40 17.64
N GLY A 228 -12.89 -18.63 17.45
CA GLY A 228 -13.35 -19.53 16.40
C GLY A 228 -12.31 -19.81 15.33
N THR A 229 -12.77 -20.24 14.16
CA THR A 229 -11.87 -20.57 13.05
C THR A 229 -11.90 -19.46 12.00
N TYR A 230 -10.73 -18.98 11.62
CA TYR A 230 -10.55 -18.00 10.58
C TYR A 230 -9.37 -18.39 9.69
N TYR A 231 -9.60 -18.46 8.38
CA TYR A 231 -8.62 -18.83 7.38
C TYR A 231 -7.83 -20.10 7.76
N LYS A 232 -8.55 -21.16 8.19
CA LYS A 232 -8.02 -22.48 8.61
C LYS A 232 -7.25 -22.49 9.94
N HIS A 233 -7.12 -21.37 10.65
CA HIS A 233 -6.52 -21.31 11.96
C HIS A 233 -7.60 -21.13 13.03
N LYS A 234 -7.45 -21.83 14.16
CA LYS A 234 -8.37 -21.72 15.29
C LYS A 234 -7.81 -20.74 16.32
N TYR A 235 -8.59 -19.73 16.64
CA TYR A 235 -8.31 -18.74 17.67
C TYR A 235 -9.17 -18.98 18.90
N ASP A 236 -8.63 -18.71 20.08
CA ASP A 236 -9.30 -18.81 21.37
C ASP A 236 -9.06 -17.50 22.14
N HIS A 237 -9.94 -16.55 21.92
CA HIS A 237 -9.91 -15.21 22.49
C HIS A 237 -8.54 -14.49 22.34
N VAL A 238 -7.98 -14.49 21.14
CA VAL A 238 -6.65 -13.96 20.80
C VAL A 238 -6.77 -12.61 20.15
N ASN A 239 -5.95 -11.63 20.57
CA ASN A 239 -5.88 -10.32 19.91
C ASN A 239 -5.12 -10.42 18.58
N ILE A 240 -5.85 -10.48 17.47
CA ILE A 240 -5.31 -10.59 16.12
C ILE A 240 -4.88 -9.26 15.51
N ALA A 241 -5.03 -8.14 16.22
CA ALA A 241 -4.40 -6.89 15.80
C ALA A 241 -2.88 -6.93 16.05
N GLN A 242 -2.39 -7.76 16.98
CA GLN A 242 -0.96 -7.96 17.23
C GLN A 242 -0.36 -8.88 16.16
N TYR A 243 0.69 -8.43 15.48
CA TYR A 243 1.34 -9.20 14.40
C TYR A 243 1.77 -10.61 14.83
N LYS A 244 2.39 -10.74 16.00
CA LYS A 244 2.84 -12.04 16.56
C LYS A 244 1.75 -13.10 16.70
N ASN A 245 0.49 -12.71 16.66
CA ASN A 245 -0.66 -13.59 16.80
C ASN A 245 -1.27 -14.03 15.46
N ILE A 246 -0.63 -13.69 14.33
CA ILE A 246 -1.14 -14.01 12.99
C ILE A 246 -0.23 -15.03 12.31
N PRO A 247 -0.44 -16.35 12.54
CA PRO A 247 0.52 -17.37 12.11
C PRO A 247 0.46 -17.73 10.62
N VAL A 248 -0.58 -17.30 9.90
CA VAL A 248 -0.83 -17.69 8.50
C VAL A 248 -1.08 -16.49 7.61
N PRO A 249 -0.81 -16.59 6.29
CA PRO A 249 -1.16 -15.54 5.35
C PRO A 249 -2.66 -15.25 5.37
N THR A 250 -3.03 -14.02 5.61
CA THR A 250 -4.45 -13.63 5.66
C THR A 250 -4.64 -12.12 5.53
N SER A 251 -5.88 -11.72 5.31
CA SER A 251 -6.28 -10.31 5.38
C SER A 251 -7.36 -10.11 6.45
N TYR A 252 -7.38 -8.91 6.99
CA TYR A 252 -8.46 -8.41 7.83
C TYR A 252 -9.08 -7.22 7.14
N MET A 253 -10.25 -7.41 6.53
CA MET A 253 -11.05 -6.35 5.94
C MET A 253 -12.10 -5.93 6.95
N ALA A 254 -12.11 -4.67 7.35
CA ALA A 254 -13.12 -4.14 8.26
C ALA A 254 -14.51 -4.34 7.67
N TYR A 255 -15.42 -4.89 8.44
CA TYR A 255 -16.83 -5.06 8.03
C TYR A 255 -17.46 -3.72 7.66
N ARG A 256 -17.23 -2.71 8.48
CA ARG A 256 -17.53 -1.29 8.22
C ARG A 256 -16.77 -0.43 9.21
N SER A 257 -16.65 0.85 8.91
CA SER A 257 -16.19 1.86 9.86
C SER A 257 -16.60 3.25 9.37
N ASP A 258 -17.07 4.07 10.30
CA ASP A 258 -17.43 5.47 10.06
C ASP A 258 -16.24 6.43 10.33
N TYR A 259 -15.05 5.89 10.61
CA TYR A 259 -13.82 6.65 10.81
C TYR A 259 -12.96 6.69 9.55
N ASN A 260 -12.07 7.69 9.50
CA ASN A 260 -11.27 8.01 8.32
C ASN A 260 -9.85 7.46 8.35
N PHE A 261 -9.51 6.49 9.18
CA PHE A 261 -8.13 6.02 9.30
C PHE A 261 -8.00 4.51 9.47
N ILE A 262 -6.82 4.02 9.16
CA ILE A 262 -6.23 2.76 9.56
C ILE A 262 -4.75 3.02 9.83
N GLY A 263 -4.11 2.23 10.66
CA GLY A 263 -2.70 2.45 10.97
C GLY A 263 -2.02 1.25 11.61
N GLU A 264 -0.82 1.51 12.08
CA GLU A 264 0.03 0.58 12.80
C GLU A 264 0.83 1.35 13.85
N TYR A 265 1.21 0.68 14.93
CA TYR A 265 2.11 1.19 15.95
C TYR A 265 3.10 0.13 16.41
N ASP A 266 4.38 0.47 16.37
CA ASP A 266 5.46 -0.32 16.94
C ASP A 266 5.80 0.20 18.34
N TYR A 267 5.45 -0.56 19.37
CA TYR A 267 5.74 -0.22 20.76
C TYR A 267 7.23 -0.23 21.09
N GLY A 268 8.04 -0.99 20.35
CA GLY A 268 9.50 -1.00 20.51
C GLY A 268 10.16 0.27 19.96
N LYS A 269 9.62 0.83 18.89
CA LYS A 269 10.07 2.08 18.26
C LYS A 269 9.33 3.30 18.78
N GLN A 270 8.20 3.13 19.45
CA GLN A 270 7.28 4.20 19.89
C GLN A 270 6.84 5.08 18.71
N ALA A 271 6.62 4.47 17.56
CA ALA A 271 6.28 5.15 16.32
C ALA A 271 5.38 4.27 15.45
N GLY A 272 4.71 4.86 14.46
CA GLY A 272 3.84 4.16 13.56
C GLY A 272 3.37 4.99 12.37
N LEU A 273 2.50 4.39 11.56
CA LEU A 273 1.83 4.99 10.41
C LEU A 273 0.34 5.18 10.69
N LEU A 274 -0.20 6.31 10.27
CA LEU A 274 -1.63 6.52 10.03
C LEU A 274 -1.88 6.76 8.54
N HIS A 275 -2.76 5.97 7.95
CA HIS A 275 -3.30 6.15 6.62
C HIS A 275 -4.70 6.72 6.74
N VAL A 276 -4.87 8.00 6.36
CA VAL A 276 -6.12 8.74 6.52
C VAL A 276 -6.80 8.90 5.17
N ALA A 277 -8.07 8.50 5.08
CA ALA A 277 -8.90 8.60 3.87
C ALA A 277 -10.37 8.82 4.26
N ASP A 278 -11.08 9.64 3.50
CA ASP A 278 -12.51 9.86 3.71
C ASP A 278 -13.29 8.56 3.51
N HIS A 279 -13.93 8.05 4.55
CA HIS A 279 -14.67 6.79 4.53
C HIS A 279 -15.89 6.81 3.59
N HIS A 280 -16.41 8.01 3.23
CA HIS A 280 -17.47 8.14 2.24
C HIS A 280 -16.98 7.91 0.79
N ILE A 281 -15.69 8.02 0.56
CA ILE A 281 -15.06 7.82 -0.75
C ILE A 281 -14.26 6.52 -0.78
N ALA A 282 -13.48 6.27 0.26
CA ALA A 282 -12.64 5.08 0.44
C ALA A 282 -13.03 4.32 1.73
N PRO A 283 -14.20 3.65 1.75
CA PRO A 283 -14.72 2.97 2.95
C PRO A 283 -13.90 1.74 3.32
N GLY A 284 -13.23 1.12 2.37
CA GLY A 284 -12.44 -0.09 2.58
C GLY A 284 -11.24 0.17 3.47
N LYS A 285 -11.11 -0.62 4.55
CA LYS A 285 -9.94 -0.68 5.41
C LYS A 285 -9.48 -2.11 5.49
N LYS A 286 -8.26 -2.37 5.06
CA LYS A 286 -7.74 -3.73 4.92
C LYS A 286 -6.31 -3.82 5.41
N GLN A 287 -6.03 -4.81 6.22
CA GLN A 287 -4.69 -5.31 6.46
C GLN A 287 -4.45 -6.57 5.65
N TRP A 288 -3.25 -6.71 5.10
CA TRP A 288 -2.73 -7.97 4.58
C TRP A 288 -1.42 -8.33 5.28
N THR A 289 -1.18 -9.62 5.45
CA THR A 289 0.08 -10.14 5.99
C THR A 289 0.40 -11.53 5.42
N TRP A 290 1.68 -11.85 5.30
CA TRP A 290 2.15 -13.22 5.07
C TRP A 290 2.09 -14.06 6.36
N GLY A 291 1.90 -13.43 7.52
CA GLY A 291 1.87 -14.04 8.83
C GLY A 291 3.26 -14.25 9.44
N CYS A 292 3.29 -14.50 10.75
CA CYS A 292 4.53 -14.68 11.53
C CYS A 292 5.01 -16.15 11.61
N GLY A 293 4.26 -17.10 11.02
CA GLY A 293 4.63 -18.51 10.97
C GLY A 293 5.66 -18.85 9.91
N GLU A 294 6.00 -20.14 9.77
CA GLU A 294 7.06 -20.60 8.87
C GLU A 294 6.82 -20.24 7.39
N PHE A 295 5.56 -20.23 6.95
CA PHE A 295 5.22 -19.83 5.60
C PHE A 295 5.49 -18.33 5.36
N GLY A 296 5.16 -17.48 6.33
CA GLY A 296 5.45 -16.04 6.27
C GLY A 296 6.96 -15.79 6.23
N LYS A 297 7.73 -16.45 7.07
CA LYS A 297 9.20 -16.35 7.06
C LYS A 297 9.83 -16.78 5.72
N ALA A 298 9.27 -17.81 5.07
CA ALA A 298 9.72 -18.20 3.74
C ALA A 298 9.43 -17.11 2.69
N TRP A 299 8.30 -16.41 2.82
CA TRP A 299 7.98 -15.29 1.94
C TRP A 299 8.86 -14.06 2.23
N ASP A 300 9.21 -13.78 3.48
CA ASP A 300 10.15 -12.70 3.80
C ASP A 300 11.46 -12.91 3.04
N LEU A 301 12.02 -14.12 3.06
CA LEU A 301 13.24 -14.47 2.32
C LEU A 301 13.06 -14.38 0.78
N ALA A 302 11.85 -14.56 0.27
CA ALA A 302 11.56 -14.43 -1.15
C ALA A 302 11.39 -12.98 -1.61
N LEU A 303 11.09 -12.05 -0.69
CA LEU A 303 10.73 -10.66 -0.98
C LEU A 303 11.79 -9.63 -0.58
N THR A 304 12.66 -9.97 0.37
CA THR A 304 13.77 -9.14 0.81
C THR A 304 14.99 -9.98 1.17
N ASP A 305 16.13 -9.36 1.38
CA ASP A 305 17.32 -10.04 1.88
C ASP A 305 17.43 -9.95 3.41
N GLU A 306 17.20 -8.74 4.00
CA GLU A 306 17.49 -8.47 5.40
C GLU A 306 16.43 -7.62 6.13
N ASP A 307 15.45 -7.06 5.40
CA ASP A 307 14.53 -6.06 5.97
C ASP A 307 13.39 -6.67 6.80
N GLY A 308 13.23 -7.99 6.77
CA GLY A 308 12.27 -8.73 7.59
C GLY A 308 10.81 -8.58 7.16
N PRO A 309 9.87 -8.96 8.03
CA PRO A 309 8.45 -9.01 7.72
C PRO A 309 7.80 -7.63 7.69
N TYR A 310 6.68 -7.56 6.97
CA TYR A 310 5.84 -6.37 6.86
C TYR A 310 4.34 -6.76 6.84
N ILE A 311 3.49 -5.77 7.06
CA ILE A 311 2.07 -5.82 6.78
C ILE A 311 1.69 -4.71 5.81
N GLU A 312 0.56 -4.85 5.15
CA GLU A 312 -0.03 -3.84 4.27
C GLU A 312 -1.28 -3.26 4.92
N LEU A 313 -1.42 -1.92 4.89
CA LEU A 313 -2.52 -1.20 5.55
C LEU A 313 -3.23 -0.33 4.52
N MET A 314 -4.17 -0.93 3.83
CA MET A 314 -4.83 -0.35 2.66
C MET A 314 -6.10 0.42 3.01
N THR A 315 -6.35 1.53 2.29
CA THR A 315 -7.70 2.05 2.12
C THR A 315 -8.08 2.07 0.65
N GLY A 316 -9.33 1.77 0.37
CA GLY A 316 -9.83 1.63 -0.98
C GLY A 316 -11.28 2.08 -1.16
N CYS A 317 -11.69 2.24 -2.42
CA CYS A 317 -13.05 2.65 -2.78
C CYS A 317 -14.12 1.61 -2.45
N PHE A 318 -13.71 0.43 -2.01
CA PHE A 318 -14.60 -0.66 -1.60
C PHE A 318 -14.20 -1.22 -0.26
N THR A 319 -15.13 -1.93 0.38
CA THR A 319 -14.84 -2.78 1.54
C THR A 319 -14.20 -4.08 1.11
N ASP A 320 -14.26 -4.44 -0.16
CA ASP A 320 -13.84 -5.71 -0.71
C ASP A 320 -12.78 -5.56 -1.82
N ASN A 321 -12.27 -6.68 -2.31
CA ASN A 321 -11.27 -6.78 -3.38
C ASN A 321 -11.94 -7.21 -4.69
N GLN A 322 -11.17 -7.33 -5.79
CA GLN A 322 -11.74 -7.94 -6.99
C GLN A 322 -12.26 -9.36 -6.68
N PRO A 323 -13.32 -9.83 -7.36
CA PRO A 323 -13.92 -9.25 -8.55
C PRO A 323 -14.96 -8.16 -8.29
N ASP A 324 -15.05 -7.64 -7.09
CA ASP A 324 -16.02 -6.61 -6.74
C ASP A 324 -15.51 -5.24 -7.19
N PHE A 325 -15.92 -4.82 -8.36
CA PHE A 325 -15.56 -3.55 -8.96
C PHE A 325 -16.73 -2.59 -8.93
N THR A 326 -16.43 -1.29 -9.00
CA THR A 326 -17.43 -0.28 -9.38
C THR A 326 -17.26 0.11 -10.85
N TRP A 327 -18.03 1.09 -11.27
CA TRP A 327 -18.04 1.59 -12.63
C TRP A 327 -17.65 3.06 -12.68
N ILE A 328 -16.82 3.38 -13.67
CA ILE A 328 -16.54 4.75 -14.07
C ILE A 328 -17.22 4.95 -15.44
N GLN A 329 -18.14 5.93 -15.51
CA GLN A 329 -18.92 6.18 -16.71
C GLN A 329 -18.07 6.78 -17.84
N PRO A 330 -18.52 6.73 -19.09
CA PRO A 330 -17.83 7.38 -20.20
C PRO A 330 -17.53 8.86 -19.89
N GLN A 331 -16.28 9.25 -20.04
CA GLN A 331 -15.81 10.63 -19.80
C GLN A 331 -15.94 11.09 -18.32
N GLU A 332 -16.23 10.18 -17.41
CA GLU A 332 -16.24 10.48 -15.99
C GLU A 332 -14.82 10.56 -15.42
N THR A 333 -14.62 11.49 -14.50
CA THR A 333 -13.40 11.60 -13.69
C THR A 333 -13.74 11.41 -12.22
N LYS A 334 -13.00 10.57 -11.51
CA LYS A 334 -13.04 10.46 -10.06
C LYS A 334 -11.77 11.08 -9.48
N ASN A 335 -11.95 12.02 -8.57
CA ASN A 335 -10.87 12.70 -7.86
C ASN A 335 -11.04 12.50 -6.35
N PHE A 336 -9.97 12.14 -5.67
CA PHE A 336 -9.97 12.01 -4.21
C PHE A 336 -8.55 12.14 -3.66
N LYS A 337 -8.47 12.31 -2.33
CA LYS A 337 -7.21 12.45 -1.62
C LYS A 337 -7.11 11.41 -0.51
N GLN A 338 -5.88 11.01 -0.24
CA GLN A 338 -5.51 10.16 0.90
C GLN A 338 -4.22 10.70 1.50
N TYR A 339 -3.96 10.37 2.78
CA TYR A 339 -2.84 10.94 3.51
C TYR A 339 -2.09 9.84 4.27
N PHE A 340 -0.77 9.94 4.28
CA PHE A 340 0.10 9.05 5.03
C PHE A 340 0.88 9.88 6.05
N MET A 341 0.69 9.58 7.33
CA MET A 341 1.23 10.38 8.44
C MET A 341 2.04 9.49 9.38
N PRO A 342 3.33 9.81 9.64
CA PRO A 342 4.00 9.22 10.79
C PRO A 342 3.41 9.79 12.08
N TYR A 343 3.42 8.97 13.14
CA TYR A 343 3.09 9.45 14.48
C TYR A 343 3.94 8.74 15.53
N LYS A 344 4.07 9.33 16.74
CA LYS A 344 4.96 8.79 17.77
C LYS A 344 4.49 9.13 19.19
N ASN A 345 4.91 8.29 20.16
CA ASN A 345 4.77 8.50 21.60
C ASN A 345 3.33 8.61 22.13
N ILE A 346 2.32 8.15 21.38
CA ILE A 346 0.92 8.18 21.80
C ILE A 346 0.24 6.81 21.83
N GLY A 347 0.93 5.74 21.42
CA GLY A 347 0.40 4.37 21.45
C GLY A 347 -0.74 4.12 20.47
N TYR A 348 -1.69 3.28 20.87
CA TYR A 348 -2.84 2.89 20.04
C TYR A 348 -3.81 4.06 19.84
N VAL A 349 -3.87 4.60 18.64
CA VAL A 349 -4.72 5.75 18.29
C VAL A 349 -6.20 5.36 18.28
N LYS A 350 -7.03 6.15 18.95
CA LYS A 350 -8.48 5.99 19.02
C LYS A 350 -9.23 6.76 17.95
N ASN A 351 -8.68 7.90 17.54
CA ASN A 351 -9.20 8.69 16.44
C ASN A 351 -8.08 9.48 15.77
N ALA A 352 -8.17 9.67 14.46
CA ALA A 352 -7.21 10.43 13.69
C ALA A 352 -7.86 11.21 12.55
N THR A 353 -7.33 12.42 12.35
CA THR A 353 -7.54 13.26 11.17
C THR A 353 -6.19 13.68 10.62
N ILE A 354 -6.15 14.45 9.54
CA ILE A 354 -4.88 14.99 9.00
C ILE A 354 -4.21 16.02 9.94
N ASP A 355 -4.92 16.54 10.90
CA ASP A 355 -4.45 17.60 11.82
C ASP A 355 -4.09 17.07 13.21
N ALA A 356 -4.67 15.94 13.62
CA ALA A 356 -4.47 15.38 14.95
C ALA A 356 -4.72 13.87 15.01
N ALA A 357 -3.95 13.20 15.88
CA ALA A 357 -4.20 11.83 16.31
C ALA A 357 -4.33 11.81 17.85
N VAL A 358 -5.29 11.05 18.35
CA VAL A 358 -5.62 11.01 19.78
C VAL A 358 -5.63 9.57 20.29
N ASN A 359 -4.96 9.35 21.42
CA ASN A 359 -5.12 8.18 22.25
C ASN A 359 -5.66 8.62 23.63
N VAL A 360 -6.64 7.89 24.14
CA VAL A 360 -7.19 8.09 25.49
C VAL A 360 -7.12 6.77 26.22
N GLU A 361 -6.37 6.74 27.30
CA GLU A 361 -6.27 5.60 28.20
C GLU A 361 -6.96 5.89 29.52
N TYR A 362 -7.67 4.88 30.05
CA TYR A 362 -8.38 4.97 31.31
C TYR A 362 -7.56 4.27 32.39
N ASP A 363 -7.25 4.99 33.47
CA ASP A 363 -6.64 4.39 34.67
C ASP A 363 -7.79 3.94 35.61
N GLU A 364 -8.11 2.65 35.59
CA GLU A 364 -9.17 2.05 36.42
C GLU A 364 -8.86 2.07 37.92
N THR A 365 -7.66 2.53 38.30
CA THR A 365 -7.20 2.55 39.71
C THR A 365 -7.43 3.89 40.41
N LYS A 366 -8.07 4.85 39.77
CA LYS A 366 -8.37 6.18 40.37
C LYS A 366 -9.86 6.47 40.41
#